data_2a8394a18e46e1f4828c3cb87593a542
#
_entry.id   2a8394a18e46e1f4828c3cb87593a542
#
_cell.length_a   1.000
_cell.length_b   1.000
_cell.length_c   1.000
_cell.angle_alpha   90.00
_cell.angle_beta   90.00
_cell.angle_gamma   90.00
#
_symmetry.space_group_name_H-M   'P 1'
#
loop_
_entity.id
_entity.type
_entity.pdbx_description
1 polymer ?
#
loop_
_entity_poly.entity_id
_entity_poly.type
_entity_poly.pdbx_seq_one_letter_code
_entity_poly.pdbx_strand_id
1 'polypeptide(L)'
;MYRIMKNIYFLSDAHLGSLAIPHGRMQERRIANFLDSIKHKAAAVYLLGDIFDFWHEYKTVVPKGYTRLLGKISELTDMGVEVHYFTGNHDLWMNDYLEKECGVVLHPSSSVIELYGNVFYLAHGDGLGSTDRGFKFLRYIFHNRICQKMFAALHPRWGMTFGMKWAKHSRLKRKDGKEPPYLGEDKEELVIFAKDYLKSHPEINFFIFGHRHIELDLMLARQTRLVILGDWISQFTYAVYDGEHLFMEDFVEGETQP
;
A
#
# COMPACT_ATOMS: atom_id res chain seq x y z
N MET A 1 26.36 22.10 -12.15
CA MET A 1 25.87 20.76 -12.57
C MET A 1 24.51 20.57 -11.91
N TYR A 2 23.41 20.75 -12.63
CA TYR A 2 22.07 20.53 -12.09
C TYR A 2 21.95 19.03 -11.81
N ARG A 3 21.85 18.65 -10.54
CA ARG A 3 21.54 17.28 -10.14
C ARG A 3 20.08 17.06 -10.50
N ILE A 4 19.78 16.29 -11.54
CA ILE A 4 18.42 15.89 -11.88
C ILE A 4 17.89 15.17 -10.63
N MET A 5 16.87 15.74 -9.99
CA MET A 5 16.20 15.07 -8.86
C MET A 5 15.52 13.82 -9.41
N LYS A 6 15.69 12.72 -8.70
CA LYS A 6 15.02 11.47 -9.04
C LYS A 6 13.62 11.48 -8.42
N ASN A 7 12.69 10.83 -9.08
CA ASN A 7 11.29 10.78 -8.68
C ASN A 7 11.05 9.85 -7.47
N ILE A 8 9.99 10.11 -6.74
CA ILE A 8 9.48 9.25 -5.68
C ILE A 8 8.13 8.72 -6.12
N TYR A 9 7.94 7.39 -6.02
CA TYR A 9 6.74 6.71 -6.51
C TYR A 9 5.94 6.11 -5.36
N PHE A 10 4.61 6.18 -5.46
CA PHE A 10 3.68 5.64 -4.46
C PHE A 10 2.66 4.75 -5.13
N LEU A 11 2.45 3.55 -4.60
CA LEU A 11 1.41 2.62 -5.07
C LEU A 11 0.89 1.77 -3.92
N SER A 12 -0.32 1.20 -4.08
CA SER A 12 -0.99 0.38 -3.06
C SER A 12 -1.96 -0.62 -3.67
N ASP A 13 -2.57 -1.45 -2.84
CA ASP A 13 -3.76 -2.25 -3.17
C ASP A 13 -3.62 -3.16 -4.40
N ALA A 14 -2.56 -3.94 -4.43
CA ALA A 14 -2.33 -4.92 -5.50
C ALA A 14 -2.97 -6.29 -5.20
N HIS A 15 -3.14 -6.64 -3.94
CA HIS A 15 -3.76 -7.89 -3.49
C HIS A 15 -3.27 -9.13 -4.23
N LEU A 16 -1.96 -9.24 -4.41
CA LEU A 16 -1.34 -10.37 -5.08
C LEU A 16 -1.66 -11.67 -4.34
N GLY A 17 -1.99 -12.71 -5.10
CA GLY A 17 -2.34 -14.01 -4.56
C GLY A 17 -3.81 -14.15 -4.17
N SER A 18 -4.65 -13.14 -4.43
CA SER A 18 -6.07 -13.21 -4.15
C SER A 18 -6.76 -14.36 -4.88
N LEU A 19 -7.53 -15.14 -4.13
CA LEU A 19 -8.37 -16.21 -4.69
C LEU A 19 -9.63 -15.68 -5.40
N ALA A 20 -9.91 -14.39 -5.29
CA ALA A 20 -11.04 -13.72 -5.92
C ALA A 20 -10.67 -13.01 -7.21
N ILE A 21 -9.38 -12.78 -7.46
CA ILE A 21 -8.87 -12.06 -8.64
C ILE A 21 -8.29 -13.07 -9.61
N PRO A 22 -8.81 -13.14 -10.85
CA PRO A 22 -8.24 -14.00 -11.87
C PRO A 22 -6.87 -13.49 -12.34
N HIS A 23 -6.07 -14.40 -12.92
CA HIS A 23 -4.81 -14.03 -13.57
C HIS A 23 -3.74 -13.38 -12.68
N GLY A 24 -3.64 -13.75 -11.40
CA GLY A 24 -2.71 -13.16 -10.41
C GLY A 24 -1.24 -13.14 -10.86
N ARG A 25 -0.81 -14.09 -11.74
CA ARG A 25 0.54 -14.07 -12.30
C ARG A 25 0.76 -12.93 -13.31
N MET A 26 -0.28 -12.55 -14.05
CA MET A 26 -0.19 -11.38 -14.95
C MET A 26 -0.13 -10.08 -14.16
N GLN A 27 -0.90 -9.99 -13.09
CA GLN A 27 -0.88 -8.85 -12.17
C GLN A 27 0.50 -8.67 -11.52
N GLU A 28 1.08 -9.74 -10.97
CA GLU A 28 2.44 -9.73 -10.42
C GLU A 28 3.47 -9.25 -11.46
N ARG A 29 3.36 -9.74 -12.71
CA ARG A 29 4.26 -9.34 -13.79
C ARG A 29 4.10 -7.86 -14.15
N ARG A 30 2.86 -7.35 -14.15
CA ARG A 30 2.59 -5.93 -14.45
C ARG A 30 3.26 -5.01 -13.44
N ILE A 31 3.14 -5.29 -12.13
CA ILE A 31 3.83 -4.52 -11.09
C ILE A 31 5.36 -4.63 -11.26
N ALA A 32 5.88 -5.82 -11.53
CA ALA A 32 7.30 -6.00 -11.76
C ALA A 32 7.79 -5.21 -13.00
N ASN A 33 7.01 -5.15 -14.08
CA ASN A 33 7.32 -4.36 -15.27
C ASN A 33 7.27 -2.85 -14.97
N PHE A 34 6.31 -2.39 -14.17
CA PHE A 34 6.27 -1.01 -13.70
C PHE A 34 7.54 -0.66 -12.93
N LEU A 35 7.89 -1.44 -11.90
CA LEU A 35 9.10 -1.22 -11.11
C LEU A 35 10.37 -1.24 -11.98
N ASP A 36 10.40 -2.10 -13.01
CA ASP A 36 11.50 -2.11 -13.98
C ASP A 36 11.59 -0.82 -14.80
N SER A 37 10.43 -0.28 -15.21
CA SER A 37 10.37 0.94 -16.03
C SER A 37 10.87 2.19 -15.31
N ILE A 38 10.73 2.23 -13.98
CA ILE A 38 11.10 3.38 -13.15
C ILE A 38 12.47 3.25 -12.47
N LYS A 39 13.12 2.09 -12.47
CA LYS A 39 14.31 1.76 -11.65
C LYS A 39 15.48 2.74 -11.78
N HIS A 40 15.68 3.36 -12.95
CA HIS A 40 16.74 4.35 -13.16
C HIS A 40 16.33 5.78 -12.81
N LYS A 41 15.02 6.04 -12.70
CA LYS A 41 14.44 7.36 -12.41
C LYS A 41 14.06 7.51 -10.94
N ALA A 42 13.83 6.40 -10.23
CA ALA A 42 13.38 6.39 -8.85
C ALA A 42 14.50 6.75 -7.87
N ALA A 43 14.20 7.65 -6.92
CA ALA A 43 14.95 7.83 -5.68
C ALA A 43 14.38 6.87 -4.62
N ALA A 44 13.05 6.80 -4.52
CA ALA A 44 12.35 5.92 -3.59
C ALA A 44 11.04 5.39 -4.18
N VAL A 45 10.58 4.26 -3.65
CA VAL A 45 9.28 3.66 -3.94
C VAL A 45 8.58 3.37 -2.63
N TYR A 46 7.36 3.87 -2.46
CA TYR A 46 6.51 3.66 -1.31
C TYR A 46 5.35 2.71 -1.66
N LEU A 47 5.37 1.52 -1.10
CA LEU A 47 4.30 0.53 -1.18
C LEU A 47 3.37 0.75 0.01
N LEU A 48 2.19 1.35 -0.21
CA LEU A 48 1.30 1.78 0.87
C LEU A 48 0.27 0.71 1.25
N GLY A 49 0.71 -0.53 1.41
CA GLY A 49 -0.06 -1.63 1.97
C GLY A 49 -0.95 -2.37 0.99
N ASP A 50 -1.46 -3.52 1.44
CA ASP A 50 -2.32 -4.43 0.67
C ASP A 50 -1.70 -4.84 -0.68
N ILE A 51 -0.36 -4.93 -0.73
CA ILE A 51 0.35 -5.48 -1.90
C ILE A 51 0.07 -6.98 -2.01
N PHE A 52 -0.04 -7.67 -0.90
CA PHE A 52 -0.44 -9.08 -0.84
C PHE A 52 -1.86 -9.21 -0.29
N ASP A 53 -2.67 -10.10 -0.86
CA ASP A 53 -4.05 -10.38 -0.40
C ASP A 53 -4.09 -11.05 0.98
N PHE A 54 -3.02 -11.74 1.34
CA PHE A 54 -2.76 -12.27 2.67
C PHE A 54 -1.27 -12.56 2.85
N TRP A 55 -0.69 -12.05 3.92
CA TRP A 55 0.70 -12.31 4.30
C TRP A 55 0.81 -12.67 5.77
N HIS A 56 1.51 -13.76 6.08
CA HIS A 56 1.86 -14.14 7.44
C HIS A 56 3.23 -14.81 7.45
N GLU A 57 4.14 -14.26 8.21
CA GLU A 57 5.48 -14.83 8.41
C GLU A 57 5.48 -15.77 9.59
N TYR A 58 5.77 -17.04 9.33
CA TYR A 58 6.16 -18.00 10.35
C TYR A 58 7.65 -17.87 10.61
N LYS A 59 8.14 -18.46 11.71
CA LYS A 59 9.55 -18.37 12.10
C LYS A 59 10.52 -18.82 10.98
N THR A 60 10.15 -19.81 10.18
CA THR A 60 11.01 -20.43 9.15
C THR A 60 10.27 -20.63 7.81
N VAL A 61 9.08 -20.11 7.66
CA VAL A 61 8.25 -20.27 6.45
C VAL A 61 7.54 -18.98 6.13
N VAL A 62 7.64 -18.56 4.88
CA VAL A 62 6.91 -17.42 4.32
C VAL A 62 5.93 -17.88 3.23
N PRO A 63 4.95 -17.05 2.84
CA PRO A 63 4.08 -17.36 1.74
C PRO A 63 4.87 -17.62 0.46
N LYS A 64 4.52 -18.70 -0.24
CA LYS A 64 5.17 -19.06 -1.52
C LYS A 64 4.62 -18.25 -2.68
N GLY A 65 5.45 -17.94 -3.64
CA GLY A 65 5.11 -17.16 -4.83
C GLY A 65 5.79 -15.80 -4.82
N TYR A 66 5.27 -14.88 -5.60
CA TYR A 66 5.69 -13.47 -5.67
C TYR A 66 7.15 -13.24 -6.07
N THR A 67 7.78 -14.25 -6.70
CA THR A 67 9.22 -14.24 -6.99
C THR A 67 9.64 -13.14 -7.95
N ARG A 68 8.72 -12.67 -8.82
CA ARG A 68 9.01 -11.56 -9.76
C ARG A 68 9.02 -10.23 -9.03
N LEU A 69 7.98 -10.00 -8.20
CA LEU A 69 7.88 -8.79 -7.40
C LEU A 69 9.03 -8.70 -6.39
N LEU A 70 9.26 -9.75 -5.61
CA LEU A 70 10.31 -9.78 -4.61
C LEU A 70 11.70 -9.60 -5.24
N GLY A 71 11.97 -10.31 -6.36
CA GLY A 71 13.22 -10.13 -7.09
C GLY A 71 13.39 -8.73 -7.67
N LYS A 72 12.29 -8.06 -8.09
CA LYS A 72 12.37 -6.69 -8.58
C LYS A 72 12.57 -5.68 -7.46
N ILE A 73 11.97 -5.90 -6.29
CA ILE A 73 12.22 -5.09 -5.08
C ILE A 73 13.69 -5.21 -4.69
N SER A 74 14.23 -6.44 -4.63
CA SER A 74 15.65 -6.67 -4.30
C SER A 74 16.58 -5.99 -5.33
N GLU A 75 16.27 -6.06 -6.63
CA GLU A 75 17.04 -5.34 -7.66
C GLU A 75 17.05 -3.83 -7.42
N LEU A 76 15.90 -3.24 -7.06
CA LEU A 76 15.81 -1.81 -6.78
C LEU A 76 16.66 -1.43 -5.57
N THR A 77 16.57 -2.17 -4.47
CA THR A 77 17.36 -1.90 -3.25
C THR A 77 18.85 -2.10 -3.49
N ASP A 78 19.25 -3.12 -4.24
CA ASP A 78 20.65 -3.35 -4.67
C ASP A 78 21.19 -2.20 -5.55
N MET A 79 20.33 -1.54 -6.32
CA MET A 79 20.64 -0.34 -7.10
C MET A 79 20.68 0.95 -6.26
N GLY A 80 20.38 0.89 -4.96
CA GLY A 80 20.33 2.03 -4.05
C GLY A 80 19.04 2.86 -4.14
N VAL A 81 17.96 2.30 -4.69
CA VAL A 81 16.61 2.88 -4.60
C VAL A 81 16.02 2.49 -3.26
N GLU A 82 15.57 3.45 -2.47
CA GLU A 82 14.91 3.17 -1.20
C GLU A 82 13.51 2.60 -1.47
N VAL A 83 13.21 1.42 -0.90
CA VAL A 83 11.88 0.83 -0.99
C VAL A 83 11.27 0.78 0.39
N HIS A 84 10.20 1.53 0.59
CA HIS A 84 9.44 1.59 1.83
C HIS A 84 8.15 0.77 1.70
N TYR A 85 7.86 -0.06 2.69
CA TYR A 85 6.67 -0.89 2.71
C TYR A 85 5.83 -0.59 3.94
N PHE A 86 4.64 -0.05 3.73
CA PHE A 86 3.62 0.11 4.77
C PHE A 86 2.74 -1.12 4.81
N THR A 87 2.45 -1.63 6.00
CA THR A 87 1.50 -2.74 6.11
C THR A 87 0.07 -2.24 5.94
N GLY A 88 -0.74 -2.97 5.17
CA GLY A 88 -2.17 -2.80 5.11
C GLY A 88 -2.92 -3.81 6.00
N ASN A 89 -4.23 -3.87 5.89
CA ASN A 89 -5.03 -4.79 6.68
C ASN A 89 -4.99 -6.24 6.19
N HIS A 90 -4.57 -6.49 4.95
CA HIS A 90 -4.40 -7.82 4.37
C HIS A 90 -3.00 -8.40 4.59
N ASP A 91 -1.99 -7.57 4.65
CA ASP A 91 -0.60 -7.98 4.80
C ASP A 91 0.06 -7.47 6.10
N LEU A 92 -0.76 -7.31 7.13
CA LEU A 92 -0.39 -6.79 8.44
C LEU A 92 0.68 -7.63 9.19
N TRP A 93 0.73 -8.94 8.93
CA TRP A 93 1.57 -9.85 9.71
C TRP A 93 2.92 -10.09 9.05
N MET A 94 3.56 -9.00 8.66
CA MET A 94 4.95 -8.94 8.24
C MET A 94 5.85 -8.75 9.47
N ASN A 95 6.99 -9.44 9.47
CA ASN A 95 8.02 -9.29 10.49
C ASN A 95 9.30 -8.73 9.86
N ASP A 96 10.29 -9.55 9.59
CA ASP A 96 11.61 -9.10 9.15
C ASP A 96 12.09 -9.70 7.82
N TYR A 97 11.27 -10.55 7.19
CA TYR A 97 11.66 -11.23 5.96
C TYR A 97 11.95 -10.25 4.82
N LEU A 98 11.02 -9.31 4.54
CA LEU A 98 11.22 -8.35 3.46
C LEU A 98 12.36 -7.37 3.75
N GLU A 99 12.58 -7.00 5.01
CA GLU A 99 13.73 -6.15 5.39
C GLU A 99 15.05 -6.89 5.14
N LYS A 100 15.16 -8.15 5.58
CA LYS A 100 16.38 -8.94 5.50
C LYS A 100 16.70 -9.44 4.09
N GLU A 101 15.68 -9.88 3.36
CA GLU A 101 15.85 -10.54 2.06
C GLU A 101 15.72 -9.58 0.89
N CYS A 102 14.92 -8.53 1.02
CA CYS A 102 14.64 -7.58 -0.06
C CYS A 102 15.16 -6.16 0.22
N GLY A 103 15.72 -5.88 1.41
CA GLY A 103 16.27 -4.59 1.75
C GLY A 103 15.24 -3.46 1.89
N VAL A 104 13.96 -3.77 2.13
CA VAL A 104 12.93 -2.74 2.30
C VAL A 104 12.98 -2.11 3.70
N VAL A 105 12.44 -0.92 3.84
CA VAL A 105 12.14 -0.28 5.13
C VAL A 105 10.68 -0.55 5.47
N LEU A 106 10.41 -1.34 6.51
CA LEU A 106 9.05 -1.71 6.89
C LEU A 106 8.43 -0.67 7.83
N HIS A 107 7.22 -0.23 7.50
CA HIS A 107 6.41 0.68 8.30
C HIS A 107 5.13 -0.02 8.78
N PRO A 108 5.05 -0.43 10.05
CA PRO A 108 3.87 -1.12 10.59
C PRO A 108 2.69 -0.18 10.90
N SER A 109 2.85 1.12 10.68
CA SER A 109 1.83 2.15 10.91
C SER A 109 2.06 3.36 10.01
N SER A 110 1.15 4.35 10.09
CA SER A 110 1.32 5.64 9.42
C SER A 110 2.62 6.32 9.84
N SER A 111 3.19 7.10 8.94
CA SER A 111 4.40 7.89 9.18
C SER A 111 4.27 9.28 8.58
N VAL A 112 4.86 10.27 9.27
CA VAL A 112 5.08 11.61 8.73
C VAL A 112 6.52 11.69 8.29
N ILE A 113 6.75 11.97 7.00
CA ILE A 113 8.07 11.92 6.36
C ILE A 113 8.27 13.20 5.57
N GLU A 114 9.45 13.79 5.65
CA GLU A 114 9.84 14.91 4.81
C GLU A 114 10.51 14.40 3.52
N LEU A 115 9.97 14.78 2.38
CA LEU A 115 10.50 14.44 1.06
C LEU A 115 10.73 15.73 0.26
N TYR A 116 11.96 16.00 -0.07
CA TYR A 116 12.38 17.20 -0.82
C TYR A 116 11.83 18.53 -0.23
N GLY A 117 11.77 18.62 1.11
CA GLY A 117 11.31 19.83 1.80
C GLY A 117 9.78 19.95 1.95
N ASN A 118 9.01 18.97 1.49
CA ASN A 118 7.57 18.88 1.73
C ASN A 118 7.25 17.75 2.72
N VAL A 119 6.24 17.96 3.55
CA VAL A 119 5.85 17.03 4.61
C VAL A 119 4.69 16.17 4.14
N PHE A 120 4.91 14.86 4.15
CA PHE A 120 3.95 13.83 3.73
C PHE A 120 3.43 13.05 4.93
N TYR A 121 2.12 12.90 5.02
CA TYR A 121 1.48 11.88 5.87
C TYR A 121 1.17 10.66 5.00
N LEU A 122 1.85 9.55 5.27
CA LEU A 122 1.73 8.31 4.51
C LEU A 122 1.09 7.22 5.37
N ALA A 123 0.08 6.55 4.85
CA ALA A 123 -0.56 5.42 5.51
C ALA A 123 -1.28 4.53 4.49
N HIS A 124 -1.54 3.27 4.85
CA HIS A 124 -2.48 2.48 4.07
C HIS A 124 -3.88 3.09 4.10
N GLY A 125 -4.38 3.46 5.28
CA GLY A 125 -5.67 4.12 5.44
C GLY A 125 -6.67 3.34 6.29
N ASP A 126 -6.46 2.05 6.52
CA ASP A 126 -7.34 1.19 7.29
C ASP A 126 -7.52 1.69 8.73
N GLY A 127 -8.78 1.87 9.13
CA GLY A 127 -9.15 2.33 10.48
C GLY A 127 -8.91 3.81 10.77
N LEU A 128 -8.40 4.60 9.83
CA LEU A 128 -8.34 6.04 9.95
C LEU A 128 -9.74 6.64 9.74
N GLY A 129 -10.20 7.45 10.71
CA GLY A 129 -11.53 8.06 10.65
C GLY A 129 -12.71 7.10 10.84
N SER A 130 -12.49 5.79 10.80
CA SER A 130 -13.58 4.81 10.85
C SER A 130 -14.38 4.88 12.16
N THR A 131 -15.69 4.86 12.04
CA THR A 131 -16.66 4.79 13.15
C THR A 131 -17.16 3.37 13.40
N ASP A 132 -16.88 2.41 12.51
CA ASP A 132 -17.32 1.03 12.64
C ASP A 132 -16.66 0.30 13.82
N ARG A 133 -17.47 0.00 14.84
CA ARG A 133 -17.04 -0.71 16.05
C ARG A 133 -16.61 -2.16 15.75
N GLY A 134 -17.26 -2.81 14.79
CA GLY A 134 -16.92 -4.19 14.40
C GLY A 134 -15.56 -4.25 13.74
N PHE A 135 -15.28 -3.33 12.84
CA PHE A 135 -13.98 -3.20 12.19
C PHE A 135 -12.87 -2.88 13.21
N LYS A 136 -13.10 -1.92 14.12
CA LYS A 136 -12.15 -1.59 15.21
C LYS A 136 -11.83 -2.79 16.11
N PHE A 137 -12.84 -3.59 16.44
CA PHE A 137 -12.66 -4.81 17.24
C PHE A 137 -11.84 -5.85 16.49
N LEU A 138 -12.13 -6.08 15.20
CA LEU A 138 -11.37 -7.01 14.37
C LEU A 138 -9.91 -6.56 14.21
N ARG A 139 -9.70 -5.28 13.96
CA ARG A 139 -8.36 -4.68 13.90
C ARG A 139 -7.60 -4.86 15.21
N TYR A 140 -8.25 -4.66 16.34
CA TYR A 140 -7.65 -4.92 17.66
C TYR A 140 -7.19 -6.36 17.81
N ILE A 141 -8.00 -7.35 17.40
CA ILE A 141 -7.62 -8.78 17.42
C ILE A 141 -6.40 -9.01 16.54
N PHE A 142 -6.36 -8.48 15.33
CA PHE A 142 -5.27 -8.69 14.39
C PHE A 142 -3.96 -8.03 14.83
N HIS A 143 -4.00 -6.92 15.56
CA HIS A 143 -2.83 -6.29 16.16
C HIS A 143 -2.43 -6.90 17.52
N ASN A 144 -3.26 -7.75 18.10
CA ASN A 144 -2.97 -8.35 19.40
C ASN A 144 -1.89 -9.42 19.27
N ARG A 145 -0.76 -9.23 19.96
CA ARG A 145 0.40 -10.14 19.90
C ARG A 145 0.10 -11.57 20.39
N ILE A 146 -0.89 -11.74 21.28
CA ILE A 146 -1.29 -13.08 21.76
C ILE A 146 -2.04 -13.79 20.63
N CYS A 147 -3.00 -13.10 19.99
CA CYS A 147 -3.74 -13.65 18.84
C CYS A 147 -2.79 -13.99 17.67
N GLN A 148 -1.80 -13.15 17.41
CA GLN A 148 -0.77 -13.41 16.39
C GLN A 148 0.06 -14.67 16.74
N LYS A 149 0.50 -14.82 18.01
CA LYS A 149 1.22 -16.02 18.45
C LYS A 149 0.37 -17.27 18.37
N MET A 150 -0.92 -17.20 18.73
CA MET A 150 -1.85 -18.33 18.59
C MET A 150 -2.04 -18.72 17.12
N PHE A 151 -2.16 -17.74 16.22
CA PHE A 151 -2.25 -18.00 14.78
C PHE A 151 -0.94 -18.62 14.25
N ALA A 152 0.21 -18.11 14.67
CA ALA A 152 1.52 -18.65 14.31
C ALA A 152 1.75 -20.08 14.79
N ALA A 153 1.03 -20.53 15.81
CA ALA A 153 1.08 -21.93 16.30
C ALA A 153 0.30 -22.91 15.39
N LEU A 154 -0.55 -22.39 14.48
CA LEU A 154 -1.22 -23.24 13.50
C LEU A 154 -0.23 -23.74 12.46
N HIS A 155 -0.45 -24.98 12.00
CA HIS A 155 0.36 -25.49 10.89
C HIS A 155 0.24 -24.55 9.68
N PRO A 156 1.35 -24.15 9.02
CA PRO A 156 1.34 -23.15 7.93
C PRO A 156 0.30 -23.42 6.83
N ARG A 157 0.08 -24.69 6.48
CA ARG A 157 -0.97 -25.08 5.50
C ARG A 157 -2.36 -24.61 5.92
N TRP A 158 -2.69 -24.75 7.20
CA TRP A 158 -4.03 -24.38 7.69
C TRP A 158 -4.15 -22.87 7.88
N GLY A 159 -3.14 -22.24 8.47
CA GLY A 159 -3.12 -20.79 8.65
C GLY A 159 -3.21 -20.03 7.32
N MET A 160 -2.39 -20.39 6.34
CA MET A 160 -2.44 -19.79 5.01
C MET A 160 -3.77 -20.05 4.30
N THR A 161 -4.30 -21.29 4.36
CA THR A 161 -5.59 -21.61 3.74
C THR A 161 -6.73 -20.83 4.39
N PHE A 162 -6.72 -20.69 5.71
CA PHE A 162 -7.71 -19.91 6.45
C PHE A 162 -7.64 -18.44 6.08
N GLY A 163 -6.45 -17.83 6.15
CA GLY A 163 -6.25 -16.41 5.84
C GLY A 163 -6.68 -16.06 4.40
N MET A 164 -6.24 -16.83 3.42
CA MET A 164 -6.63 -16.62 2.01
C MET A 164 -8.14 -16.78 1.77
N LYS A 165 -8.78 -17.76 2.43
CA LYS A 165 -10.24 -17.92 2.35
C LYS A 165 -10.99 -16.78 3.04
N TRP A 166 -10.46 -16.30 4.16
CA TRP A 166 -11.01 -15.14 4.87
C TRP A 166 -10.94 -13.87 4.00
N ALA A 167 -9.79 -13.59 3.42
CA ALA A 167 -9.59 -12.46 2.50
C ALA A 167 -10.57 -12.54 1.32
N LYS A 168 -10.67 -13.70 0.66
CA LYS A 168 -11.66 -13.95 -0.40
C LYS A 168 -13.07 -13.67 0.05
N HIS A 169 -13.49 -14.20 1.22
CA HIS A 169 -14.84 -14.03 1.74
C HIS A 169 -15.15 -12.56 2.04
N SER A 170 -14.22 -11.83 2.64
CA SER A 170 -14.35 -10.40 2.91
C SER A 170 -14.60 -9.61 1.61
N ARG A 171 -13.84 -9.92 0.56
CA ARG A 171 -13.99 -9.29 -0.76
C ARG A 171 -15.34 -9.62 -1.43
N LEU A 172 -15.78 -10.87 -1.38
CA LEU A 172 -17.04 -11.30 -1.98
C LEU A 172 -18.29 -10.78 -1.24
N LYS A 173 -18.17 -10.33 0.01
CA LYS A 173 -19.27 -9.68 0.74
C LYS A 173 -19.58 -8.26 0.25
N ARG A 174 -18.67 -7.64 -0.47
CA ARG A 174 -18.91 -6.33 -1.07
C ARG A 174 -19.97 -6.46 -2.15
N LYS A 175 -20.95 -5.54 -2.18
CA LYS A 175 -22.03 -5.54 -3.17
C LYS A 175 -21.42 -5.54 -4.58
N ASP A 176 -21.81 -6.51 -5.38
CA ASP A 176 -21.36 -6.67 -6.78
C ASP A 176 -19.83 -6.79 -6.98
N GLY A 177 -19.07 -7.12 -5.91
CA GLY A 177 -17.62 -7.23 -5.96
C GLY A 177 -16.90 -5.92 -6.26
N LYS A 178 -17.61 -4.79 -6.20
CA LYS A 178 -17.05 -3.45 -6.45
C LYS A 178 -16.88 -2.68 -5.14
N GLU A 179 -15.85 -1.85 -5.12
CA GLU A 179 -15.68 -0.86 -4.04
C GLU A 179 -16.80 0.17 -4.08
N PRO A 180 -17.27 0.65 -2.92
CA PRO A 180 -18.18 1.77 -2.89
C PRO A 180 -17.56 2.98 -3.61
N PRO A 181 -18.32 3.69 -4.43
CA PRO A 181 -17.82 4.89 -5.09
C PRO A 181 -17.43 5.97 -4.06
N TYR A 182 -16.77 7.01 -4.53
CA TYR A 182 -16.51 8.18 -3.69
C TYR A 182 -17.80 8.74 -3.09
N LEU A 183 -17.83 8.87 -1.76
CA LEU A 183 -19.05 9.24 -1.03
C LEU A 183 -19.21 10.76 -0.86
N GLY A 184 -18.24 11.54 -1.30
CA GLY A 184 -18.14 12.98 -1.07
C GLY A 184 -17.32 13.30 0.19
N GLU A 185 -16.81 14.53 0.25
CA GLU A 185 -15.85 14.97 1.27
C GLU A 185 -16.37 14.82 2.71
N ASP A 186 -17.67 14.96 2.92
CA ASP A 186 -18.29 14.90 4.25
C ASP A 186 -18.56 13.47 4.74
N LYS A 187 -18.37 12.47 3.87
CA LYS A 187 -18.66 11.07 4.19
C LYS A 187 -17.46 10.14 3.97
N GLU A 188 -16.45 10.59 3.22
CA GLU A 188 -15.24 9.80 2.99
C GLU A 188 -14.36 9.84 4.25
N GLU A 189 -14.23 8.70 4.93
CA GLU A 189 -13.55 8.60 6.24
C GLU A 189 -12.12 9.14 6.20
N LEU A 190 -11.37 8.87 5.11
CA LEU A 190 -10.00 9.34 4.95
C LEU A 190 -9.91 10.85 4.75
N VAL A 191 -10.89 11.45 4.07
CA VAL A 191 -10.97 12.91 3.90
C VAL A 191 -11.29 13.59 5.22
N ILE A 192 -12.28 13.05 5.97
CA ILE A 192 -12.64 13.55 7.29
C ILE A 192 -11.45 13.46 8.24
N PHE A 193 -10.76 12.31 8.26
CA PHE A 193 -9.56 12.13 9.06
C PHE A 193 -8.48 13.17 8.72
N ALA A 194 -8.15 13.33 7.44
CA ALA A 194 -7.11 14.25 7.01
C ALA A 194 -7.44 15.71 7.34
N LYS A 195 -8.71 16.13 7.15
CA LYS A 195 -9.17 17.46 7.53
C LYS A 195 -9.07 17.69 9.05
N ASP A 196 -9.35 16.67 9.85
CA ASP A 196 -9.25 16.78 11.31
C ASP A 196 -7.79 16.80 11.79
N TYR A 197 -6.97 15.92 11.23
CA TYR A 197 -5.53 15.84 11.51
C TYR A 197 -4.80 17.16 11.15
N LEU A 198 -5.14 17.76 10.02
CA LEU A 198 -4.56 19.01 9.54
C LEU A 198 -4.78 20.19 10.50
N LYS A 199 -5.85 20.19 11.31
CA LYS A 199 -6.09 21.26 12.31
C LYS A 199 -4.99 21.37 13.36
N SER A 200 -4.36 20.23 13.70
CA SER A 200 -3.26 20.17 14.68
C SER A 200 -1.88 20.04 14.02
N HIS A 201 -1.82 19.75 12.71
CA HIS A 201 -0.60 19.54 11.94
C HIS A 201 -0.64 20.31 10.63
N PRO A 202 -0.64 21.66 10.69
CA PRO A 202 -0.76 22.51 9.52
C PRO A 202 0.48 22.46 8.58
N GLU A 203 1.57 21.84 9.01
CA GLU A 203 2.79 21.61 8.25
C GLU A 203 2.64 20.54 7.16
N ILE A 204 1.60 19.69 7.20
CA ILE A 204 1.42 18.63 6.22
C ILE A 204 1.05 19.21 4.85
N ASN A 205 1.86 18.88 3.84
CA ASN A 205 1.62 19.27 2.45
C ASN A 205 0.83 18.19 1.69
N PHE A 206 1.08 16.91 1.97
CA PHE A 206 0.47 15.80 1.26
C PHE A 206 -0.01 14.70 2.21
N PHE A 207 -1.27 14.27 2.04
CA PHE A 207 -1.78 13.01 2.58
C PHE A 207 -1.86 12.01 1.45
N ILE A 208 -1.23 10.83 1.57
CA ILE A 208 -1.31 9.77 0.56
C ILE A 208 -1.80 8.49 1.23
N PHE A 209 -2.88 7.93 0.68
CA PHE A 209 -3.56 6.74 1.18
C PHE A 209 -3.82 5.72 0.07
N GLY A 210 -3.96 4.44 0.48
CA GLY A 210 -4.55 3.35 -0.29
C GLY A 210 -5.94 2.98 0.23
N HIS A 211 -6.18 1.67 0.39
CA HIS A 211 -7.30 1.02 1.10
C HIS A 211 -8.67 1.16 0.43
N ARG A 212 -8.99 2.31 -0.13
CA ARG A 212 -10.33 2.59 -0.66
C ARG A 212 -10.52 2.14 -2.11
N HIS A 213 -9.46 1.76 -2.81
CA HIS A 213 -9.48 1.36 -4.22
C HIS A 213 -10.22 2.37 -5.13
N ILE A 214 -10.20 3.63 -4.76
CA ILE A 214 -10.71 4.73 -5.58
C ILE A 214 -9.56 5.67 -5.85
N GLU A 215 -9.54 6.20 -7.04
CA GLU A 215 -8.65 7.29 -7.40
C GLU A 215 -9.28 8.61 -6.96
N LEU A 216 -8.59 9.33 -6.08
CA LEU A 216 -9.04 10.63 -5.60
C LEU A 216 -7.84 11.56 -5.44
N ASP A 217 -7.99 12.77 -5.94
CA ASP A 217 -7.04 13.86 -5.81
C ASP A 217 -7.79 15.13 -5.41
N LEU A 218 -7.56 15.59 -4.17
CA LEU A 218 -8.36 16.62 -3.55
C LEU A 218 -7.48 17.66 -2.85
N MET A 219 -7.72 18.95 -3.11
CA MET A 219 -7.15 20.04 -2.34
C MET A 219 -7.93 20.21 -1.03
N LEU A 220 -7.29 19.93 0.11
CA LEU A 220 -7.88 20.15 1.44
C LEU A 220 -7.73 21.59 1.93
N ALA A 221 -6.62 22.22 1.58
CA ALA A 221 -6.28 23.59 1.89
C ALA A 221 -5.38 24.19 0.81
N ARG A 222 -5.03 25.46 0.91
CA ARG A 222 -4.23 26.16 -0.11
C ARG A 222 -2.90 25.46 -0.46
N GLN A 223 -2.29 24.76 0.49
CA GLN A 223 -0.99 24.10 0.33
C GLN A 223 -1.03 22.62 0.76
N THR A 224 -2.23 22.05 0.95
CA THR A 224 -2.38 20.68 1.41
C THR A 224 -3.27 19.90 0.46
N ARG A 225 -2.75 18.79 -0.02
CA ARG A 225 -3.41 17.90 -0.99
C ARG A 225 -3.58 16.50 -0.40
N LEU A 226 -4.70 15.87 -0.69
CA LEU A 226 -4.99 14.49 -0.33
C LEU A 226 -5.10 13.67 -1.59
N VAL A 227 -4.40 12.54 -1.61
CA VAL A 227 -4.42 11.57 -2.71
C VAL A 227 -4.80 10.20 -2.16
N ILE A 228 -5.75 9.53 -2.82
CA ILE A 228 -6.03 8.10 -2.64
C ILE A 228 -5.63 7.41 -3.94
N LEU A 229 -4.76 6.39 -3.85
CA LEU A 229 -3.98 5.85 -4.97
C LEU A 229 -4.74 4.95 -5.94
N GLY A 230 -6.02 4.65 -5.71
CA GLY A 230 -6.71 3.65 -6.53
C GLY A 230 -6.28 2.22 -6.21
N ASP A 231 -6.08 1.38 -7.23
CA ASP A 231 -5.65 -0.01 -7.06
C ASP A 231 -4.76 -0.52 -8.22
N TRP A 232 -4.08 -1.65 -7.96
CA TRP A 232 -3.33 -2.40 -8.98
C TRP A 232 -4.06 -3.68 -9.43
N ILE A 233 -5.39 -3.69 -9.30
CA ILE A 233 -6.29 -4.77 -9.75
C ILE A 233 -6.92 -4.41 -11.10
N SER A 234 -7.46 -3.19 -11.20
CA SER A 234 -8.24 -2.72 -12.35
C SER A 234 -7.83 -1.35 -12.87
N GLN A 235 -7.32 -0.47 -11.99
CA GLN A 235 -6.98 0.92 -12.33
C GLN A 235 -5.49 1.05 -12.69
N PHE A 236 -4.59 0.33 -12.02
CA PHE A 236 -3.13 0.36 -12.22
C PHE A 236 -2.51 1.74 -11.99
N THR A 237 -3.10 2.48 -11.07
CA THR A 237 -2.73 3.85 -10.74
C THR A 237 -1.56 3.92 -9.75
N TYR A 238 -0.78 4.97 -9.87
CA TYR A 238 0.29 5.31 -8.93
C TYR A 238 0.42 6.83 -8.83
N ALA A 239 1.06 7.32 -7.77
CA ALA A 239 1.46 8.72 -7.70
C ALA A 239 2.96 8.84 -7.91
N VAL A 240 3.40 9.94 -8.53
CA VAL A 240 4.81 10.29 -8.72
C VAL A 240 5.06 11.71 -8.23
N TYR A 241 6.10 11.87 -7.41
CA TYR A 241 6.55 13.16 -6.90
C TYR A 241 7.94 13.46 -7.44
N ASP A 242 8.09 14.57 -8.17
CA ASP A 242 9.34 14.98 -8.82
C ASP A 242 10.21 15.91 -7.95
N GLY A 243 9.72 16.25 -6.75
CA GLY A 243 10.33 17.20 -5.82
C GLY A 243 9.62 18.56 -5.78
N GLU A 244 8.78 18.86 -6.75
CA GLU A 244 7.97 20.08 -6.81
C GLU A 244 6.48 19.74 -6.90
N HIS A 245 6.11 18.79 -7.76
CA HIS A 245 4.74 18.44 -8.08
C HIS A 245 4.45 16.96 -7.82
N LEU A 246 3.25 16.67 -7.36
CA LEU A 246 2.71 15.33 -7.22
C LEU A 246 1.69 15.08 -8.34
N PHE A 247 1.90 14.02 -9.12
CA PHE A 247 1.02 13.61 -10.22
C PHE A 247 0.39 12.25 -9.91
N MET A 248 -0.86 12.06 -10.31
CA MET A 248 -1.50 10.76 -10.41
C MET A 248 -1.41 10.29 -11.85
N GLU A 249 -0.96 9.06 -12.05
CA GLU A 249 -0.69 8.47 -13.36
C GLU A 249 -1.18 7.03 -13.42
N ASP A 250 -1.50 6.57 -14.63
CA ASP A 250 -1.87 5.19 -14.92
C ASP A 250 -0.69 4.44 -15.56
N PHE A 251 -0.46 3.22 -15.14
CA PHE A 251 0.53 2.38 -15.79
C PHE A 251 -0.06 1.67 -17.01
N VAL A 252 0.36 2.08 -18.19
CA VAL A 252 0.07 1.40 -19.45
C VAL A 252 1.29 0.61 -19.89
N GLU A 253 1.14 -0.70 -20.03
CA GLU A 253 2.24 -1.60 -20.36
C GLU A 253 2.78 -1.29 -21.78
N GLY A 254 4.06 -0.99 -21.90
CA GLY A 254 4.71 -0.61 -23.17
C GLY A 254 4.89 0.90 -23.37
N GLU A 255 4.34 1.75 -22.52
CA GLU A 255 4.60 3.19 -22.52
C GLU A 255 5.81 3.57 -21.66
N THR A 256 6.48 4.65 -22.03
CA THR A 256 7.58 5.21 -21.22
C THR A 256 6.99 6.00 -20.06
N GLN A 257 7.23 5.55 -18.84
CA GLN A 257 6.75 6.24 -17.63
C GLN A 257 7.57 7.49 -17.32
N PRO A 258 6.98 8.53 -16.72
CA PRO A 258 7.64 9.79 -16.38
C PRO A 258 8.74 9.68 -15.35
#